data_a8587fd615554ddaeead872dc9ee852e
#
_entry.id   a8587fd615554ddaeead872dc9ee852e
#
_cell.length_a   1.000
_cell.length_b   1.000
_cell.length_c   1.000
_cell.angle_alpha   90.00
_cell.angle_beta   90.00
_cell.angle_gamma   90.00
#
_symmetry.space_group_name_H-M   'P 1'
#
loop_
_entity.id
_entity.type
_entity.pdbx_description
1 polymer ?
#
loop_
_entity_poly.entity_id
_entity_poly.type
_entity_poly.pdbx_seq_one_letter_code
_entity_poly.pdbx_strand_id
1 'polypeptide(L)'
;MLIFKEPIPDKALRGHVIETDLVSDEGRCRVKCYMEPNCVSINVGPGTKGQLTCELNNHTDESPSHSSLEEETDYIHYAVEVGLFFCL
;
A
#
# COMPACT_ATOMS: atom_id res chain seq x y z
N MET A 1 -8.99 -3.21 12.79
CA MET A 1 -8.83 -2.16 11.79
C MET A 1 -7.37 -1.83 11.58
N LEU A 2 -6.97 -1.61 10.36
CA LEU A 2 -5.58 -1.28 10.08
C LEU A 2 -5.37 0.22 10.19
N ILE A 3 -4.21 0.60 10.72
CA ILE A 3 -3.78 1.97 10.74
C ILE A 3 -2.56 2.07 9.86
N PHE A 4 -2.55 3.05 8.98
CA PHE A 4 -1.46 3.24 8.05
C PHE A 4 -0.55 4.36 8.51
N LYS A 5 0.73 4.20 8.25
CA LYS A 5 1.70 5.25 8.54
C LYS A 5 1.51 6.39 7.57
N GLU A 6 2.24 7.46 7.79
CA GLU A 6 2.16 8.60 6.90
C GLU A 6 2.47 8.21 5.47
N PRO A 7 1.76 8.78 4.52
CA PRO A 7 1.97 8.45 3.11
C PRO A 7 3.34 8.94 2.63
N ILE A 8 3.90 8.17 1.71
CA ILE A 8 5.16 8.55 1.07
C ILE A 8 4.83 8.88 -0.39
N PRO A 9 4.83 10.16 -0.76
CA PRO A 9 4.41 10.54 -2.09
C PRO A 9 5.47 10.24 -3.14
N ASP A 10 5.01 9.99 -4.36
CA ASP A 10 5.86 9.74 -5.53
C ASP A 10 6.77 8.54 -5.33
N LYS A 11 6.28 7.55 -4.60
CA LYS A 11 7.02 6.31 -4.39
C LYS A 11 6.07 5.13 -4.46
N ALA A 12 6.60 4.00 -4.86
CA ALA A 12 5.85 2.75 -4.86
C ALA A 12 6.81 1.63 -4.54
N LEU A 13 6.34 0.67 -3.76
CA LEU A 13 7.14 -0.51 -3.47
C LEU A 13 7.00 -1.47 -4.64
N ARG A 14 8.12 -1.99 -5.12
CA ARG A 14 8.13 -2.87 -6.29
C ARG A 14 8.62 -4.25 -5.90
N GLY A 15 8.15 -5.24 -6.65
CA GLY A 15 8.61 -6.61 -6.45
C GLY A 15 7.84 -7.38 -5.39
N HIS A 16 6.84 -6.78 -4.77
CA HIS A 16 6.12 -7.44 -3.69
C HIS A 16 4.61 -7.32 -3.83
N VAL A 17 4.14 -6.96 -5.01
CA VAL A 17 2.70 -6.80 -5.24
C VAL A 17 2.05 -8.17 -5.34
N ILE A 18 1.02 -8.40 -4.53
CA ILE A 18 0.28 -9.66 -4.56
C ILE A 18 -1.08 -9.53 -5.21
N GLU A 19 -1.56 -8.31 -5.37
CA GLU A 19 -2.85 -8.10 -6.03
C GLU A 19 -2.92 -6.68 -6.54
N THR A 20 -3.46 -6.49 -7.73
CA THR A 20 -3.66 -5.17 -8.33
C THR A 20 -5.11 -5.05 -8.74
N ASP A 21 -5.72 -3.91 -8.46
CA ASP A 21 -7.11 -3.69 -8.81
C ASP A 21 -7.34 -2.20 -9.06
N LEU A 22 -8.45 -1.89 -9.69
CA LEU A 22 -8.89 -0.52 -9.85
C LEU A 22 -9.95 -0.24 -8.79
N VAL A 23 -9.83 0.89 -8.12
CA VAL A 23 -10.75 1.24 -7.06
C VAL A 23 -11.24 2.66 -7.27
N SER A 24 -12.39 2.99 -6.69
CA SER A 24 -12.99 4.30 -6.88
C SER A 24 -12.30 5.37 -6.04
N ASP A 25 -11.68 4.99 -4.94
CA ASP A 25 -10.97 5.94 -4.09
C ASP A 25 -9.97 5.21 -3.23
N GLU A 26 -9.14 5.99 -2.56
CA GLU A 26 -8.07 5.48 -1.74
C GLU A 26 -8.58 4.65 -0.55
N GLY A 27 -9.70 5.06 0.01
CA GLY A 27 -10.25 4.31 1.12
C GLY A 27 -10.58 2.88 0.77
N ARG A 28 -11.03 2.66 -0.46
CA ARG A 28 -11.33 1.30 -0.89
C ARG A 28 -10.07 0.46 -1.02
N CYS A 29 -8.96 1.08 -1.39
CA CYS A 29 -7.70 0.36 -1.44
C CYS A 29 -7.30 -0.10 -0.04
N ARG A 30 -7.48 0.77 0.95
CA ARG A 30 -7.18 0.40 2.33
C ARG A 30 -8.06 -0.73 2.82
N VAL A 31 -9.33 -0.71 2.45
CA VAL A 31 -10.24 -1.79 2.83
C VAL A 31 -9.80 -3.10 2.23
N LYS A 32 -9.38 -3.08 0.96
CA LYS A 32 -8.90 -4.31 0.32
C LYS A 32 -7.69 -4.87 1.07
N CYS A 33 -6.80 -4.00 1.49
CA CYS A 33 -5.64 -4.44 2.26
C CYS A 33 -6.08 -5.03 3.60
N TYR A 34 -7.03 -4.39 4.25
CA TYR A 34 -7.56 -4.89 5.51
C TYR A 34 -8.13 -6.30 5.36
N MET A 35 -8.78 -6.57 4.22
CA MET A 35 -9.42 -7.86 3.99
C MET A 35 -8.44 -8.92 3.51
N GLU A 36 -7.24 -8.54 3.15
CA GLU A 36 -6.23 -9.47 2.63
C GLU A 36 -5.23 -9.78 3.73
N PRO A 37 -5.20 -11.02 4.25
CA PRO A 37 -4.36 -11.34 5.42
C PRO A 37 -2.88 -11.09 5.19
N ASN A 38 -2.42 -11.13 3.94
CA ASN A 38 -1.01 -10.96 3.65
C ASN A 38 -0.62 -9.55 3.28
N CYS A 39 -1.57 -8.62 3.25
CA CYS A 39 -1.28 -7.26 2.86
C CYS A 39 -0.71 -6.47 4.03
N VAL A 40 0.46 -5.87 3.84
CA VAL A 40 1.08 -5.04 4.86
C VAL A 40 1.45 -3.66 4.33
N SER A 41 1.22 -3.40 3.06
CA SER A 41 1.40 -2.05 2.51
C SER A 41 0.63 -1.96 1.20
N ILE A 42 0.43 -0.74 0.74
CA ILE A 42 -0.27 -0.52 -0.53
C ILE A 42 0.44 0.58 -1.31
N ASN A 43 0.32 0.48 -2.63
CA ASN A 43 0.66 1.57 -3.54
C ASN A 43 -0.63 2.03 -4.19
N VAL A 44 -0.86 3.34 -4.20
CA VAL A 44 -2.04 3.90 -4.84
C VAL A 44 -1.57 4.86 -5.91
N GLY A 45 -2.01 4.64 -7.13
CA GLY A 45 -1.58 5.46 -8.24
C GLY A 45 -2.71 5.77 -9.20
N PRO A 46 -2.39 6.44 -10.31
CA PRO A 46 -3.42 6.80 -11.28
C PRO A 46 -3.97 5.55 -11.96
N GLY A 47 -5.25 5.61 -12.24
CA GLY A 47 -5.93 4.54 -12.96
C GLY A 47 -6.61 5.07 -14.19
N THR A 48 -7.70 4.44 -14.56
CA THR A 48 -8.45 4.82 -15.74
C THR A 48 -9.86 5.21 -15.37
N LYS A 49 -10.46 6.06 -16.16
CA LYS A 49 -11.88 6.41 -16.03
C LYS A 49 -12.25 6.87 -14.63
N GLY A 50 -11.39 7.70 -14.05
CA GLY A 50 -11.68 8.24 -12.74
C GLY A 50 -11.42 7.30 -11.59
N GLN A 51 -10.87 6.13 -11.87
CA GLN A 51 -10.50 5.18 -10.80
C GLN A 51 -9.02 5.27 -10.51
N LEU A 52 -8.62 4.66 -9.40
CA LEU A 52 -7.22 4.61 -8.98
C LEU A 52 -6.71 3.19 -9.08
N THR A 53 -5.40 3.06 -9.31
CA THR A 53 -4.75 1.77 -9.25
C THR A 53 -4.43 1.47 -7.79
N CYS A 54 -4.82 0.30 -7.33
CA CYS A 54 -4.57 -0.16 -5.97
C CYS A 54 -3.70 -1.41 -6.05
N GLU A 55 -2.52 -1.35 -5.46
CA GLU A 55 -1.62 -2.49 -5.42
C GLU A 55 -1.40 -2.89 -3.97
N LEU A 56 -1.70 -4.15 -3.67
CA LEU A 56 -1.50 -4.68 -2.33
C LEU A 56 -0.15 -5.38 -2.28
N ASN A 57 0.63 -5.08 -1.25
CA ASN A 57 1.98 -5.64 -1.11
C ASN A 57 2.07 -6.50 0.13
N ASN A 58 2.91 -7.53 0.05
CA ASN A 58 3.18 -8.38 1.21
C ASN A 58 4.48 -8.01 1.92
N HIS A 59 5.01 -6.82 1.64
CA HIS A 59 6.21 -6.31 2.29
C HIS A 59 6.05 -4.83 2.52
N THR A 60 6.93 -4.27 3.34
CA THR A 60 6.97 -2.82 3.54
C THR A 60 8.35 -2.32 3.21
N ASP A 61 8.48 -0.99 3.18
CA ASP A 61 9.77 -0.35 2.93
C ASP A 61 10.68 -0.38 4.16
N GLU A 62 10.25 -1.04 5.24
CA GLU A 62 11.03 -1.05 6.47
C GLU A 62 12.01 -2.20 6.55
N SER A 63 12.13 -2.96 5.49
CA SER A 63 13.09 -4.04 5.47
C SER A 63 14.49 -3.49 5.70
N PRO A 64 15.24 -4.04 6.65
CA PRO A 64 16.57 -3.51 6.92
C PRO A 64 17.57 -3.72 5.80
N SER A 65 17.35 -4.69 4.94
CA SER A 65 18.29 -4.95 3.87
C SER A 65 18.33 -3.82 2.88
N HIS A 66 17.26 -3.18 2.64
CA HIS A 66 17.11 -1.96 1.90
C HIS A 66 15.76 -1.94 1.28
N SER A 67 15.40 -0.81 0.86
CA SER A 67 14.06 -0.57 0.38
C SER A 67 13.95 -0.96 -1.08
N SER A 68 12.82 -1.57 -1.43
CA SER A 68 12.42 -1.71 -2.81
C SER A 68 11.54 -0.55 -3.25
N LEU A 69 11.52 0.49 -2.44
CA LEU A 69 10.73 1.67 -2.72
C LEU A 69 11.40 2.46 -3.83
N GLU A 70 10.67 2.69 -4.91
CA GLU A 70 11.21 3.35 -6.09
C GLU A 70 10.41 4.59 -6.42
N GLU A 71 11.06 5.52 -7.08
CA GLU A 71 10.37 6.71 -7.58
C GLU A 71 9.28 6.31 -8.55
N GLU A 72 8.08 6.80 -8.30
CA GLU A 72 6.97 6.50 -9.17
C GLU A 72 6.04 7.69 -9.12
N THR A 73 6.15 8.56 -10.13
CA THR A 73 5.36 9.78 -10.17
C THR A 73 3.86 9.49 -10.01
N ASP A 74 3.23 10.28 -9.16
CA ASP A 74 1.79 10.22 -8.90
C ASP A 74 1.35 8.98 -8.12
N TYR A 75 2.28 8.15 -7.66
CA TYR A 75 1.94 7.08 -6.74
C TYR A 75 2.18 7.54 -5.31
N ILE A 76 1.48 6.92 -4.39
CA ILE A 76 1.68 7.15 -2.96
C ILE A 76 1.77 5.79 -2.30
N HIS A 77 2.79 5.60 -1.48
CA HIS A 77 2.97 4.35 -0.76
C HIS A 77 2.53 4.52 0.69
N TYR A 78 1.74 3.57 1.18
CA TYR A 78 1.28 3.55 2.56
C TYR A 78 1.65 2.22 3.18
N ALA A 79 2.37 2.25 4.29
CA ALA A 79 2.69 1.03 5.04
C ALA A 79 1.77 0.91 6.23
N VAL A 80 1.41 -0.31 6.57
CA VAL A 80 0.59 -0.56 7.74
C VAL A 80 1.45 -0.35 8.98
N GLU A 81 0.87 0.30 9.96
CA GLU A 81 1.55 0.52 11.24
C GLU A 81 1.41 -0.74 12.06
N VAL A 82 2.49 -1.51 12.16
CA VAL A 82 2.36 -2.85 12.71
C VAL A 82 2.32 -2.96 14.21
N GLY A 83 2.68 -1.93 14.92
CA GLY A 83 2.73 -2.04 16.37
C GLY A 83 1.39 -1.99 17.06
N LEU A 84 0.31 -1.79 16.33
CA LEU A 84 -0.96 -1.49 16.94
C LEU A 84 -1.92 -2.66 17.03
N PHE A 85 -1.51 -3.82 16.59
CA PHE A 85 -2.44 -4.93 16.53
C PHE A 85 -2.45 -5.79 17.75
N PHE A 86 -1.57 -5.54 18.64
CA PHE A 86 -1.35 -6.47 19.72
C PHE A 86 -2.00 -6.07 21.00
N CYS A 87 -2.82 -5.12 20.94
CA CYS A 87 -3.43 -4.64 22.15
C CYS A 87 -4.60 -5.49 22.49
N LEU A 88 -4.41 -6.73 22.53
CA LEU A 88 -5.55 -7.58 22.81
C LEU A 88 -5.44 -8.25 24.15
#